data_2e262e145f3c80a222b418b2d7394224
#
_entry.id   2e262e145f3c80a222b418b2d7394224
#
_cell.length_a   1.000
_cell.length_b   1.000
_cell.length_c   1.000
_cell.angle_alpha   90.00
_cell.angle_beta   90.00
_cell.angle_gamma   90.00
#
_symmetry.space_group_name_H-M   'P 1'
#
loop_
_entity.id
_entity.type
_entity.pdbx_description
1 polymer ?
#
loop_
_entity_poly.entity_id
_entity_poly.type
_entity_poly.pdbx_seq_one_letter_code
_entity_poly.pdbx_strand_id
1 'polypeptide(L)'
;YSVLSPEGFASILWKDVKGERIEEACEVMKMTAEDLYHYGIIDEIIKEPLGGMTTNPVGVYRNIRKVIREQLDILVPMDVNTLIRKRYNRYRKTGDWKNG
;
A
#
# COMPACT_ATOMS: atom_id res chain seq x y z
N TYR A 1 -2.99 1.39 -2.45
CA TYR A 1 -3.19 0.19 -3.26
C TYR A 1 -4.62 -0.30 -3.13
N SER A 2 -5.34 -0.37 -4.21
CA SER A 2 -6.74 -0.78 -4.24
C SER A 2 -7.10 -1.23 -5.66
N VAL A 3 -7.98 -2.23 -5.76
CA VAL A 3 -8.42 -2.74 -7.07
C VAL A 3 -9.61 -1.95 -7.63
N LEU A 4 -10.30 -1.19 -6.80
CA LEU A 4 -11.41 -0.34 -7.22
C LEU A 4 -11.58 0.83 -6.24
N SER A 5 -12.32 1.85 -6.68
CA SER A 5 -12.61 3.01 -5.84
C SER A 5 -13.66 2.68 -4.77
N PRO A 6 -13.74 3.46 -3.68
CA PRO A 6 -14.80 3.30 -2.69
C PRO A 6 -16.20 3.41 -3.28
N GLU A 7 -16.39 4.29 -4.26
CA GLU A 7 -17.64 4.44 -4.99
C GLU A 7 -18.00 3.15 -5.73
N GLY A 8 -17.02 2.58 -6.44
CA GLY A 8 -17.20 1.30 -7.15
C GLY A 8 -17.52 0.16 -6.20
N PHE A 9 -16.82 0.09 -5.08
CA PHE A 9 -17.07 -0.91 -4.03
C PHE A 9 -18.50 -0.82 -3.49
N ALA A 10 -18.92 0.38 -3.11
CA ALA A 10 -20.27 0.61 -2.56
C ALA A 10 -21.36 0.31 -3.60
N SER A 11 -21.12 0.68 -4.86
CA SER A 11 -22.06 0.42 -5.95
C SER A 11 -22.24 -1.08 -6.20
N ILE A 12 -21.15 -1.84 -6.22
CA ILE A 12 -21.20 -3.28 -6.53
C ILE A 12 -21.79 -4.08 -5.38
N LEU A 13 -21.32 -3.86 -4.15
CA LEU A 13 -21.75 -4.67 -3.00
C LEU A 13 -23.06 -4.21 -2.38
N TRP A 14 -23.31 -2.92 -2.34
CA TRP A 14 -24.49 -2.36 -1.65
C TRP A 14 -25.47 -1.66 -2.58
N LYS A 15 -25.18 -1.65 -3.88
CA LYS A 15 -25.99 -0.94 -4.90
C LYS A 15 -26.19 0.54 -4.56
N ASP A 16 -25.19 1.14 -3.96
CA ASP A 16 -25.19 2.55 -3.55
C ASP A 16 -24.85 3.43 -4.75
N VAL A 17 -25.89 3.99 -5.39
CA VAL A 17 -25.73 4.85 -6.58
C VAL A 17 -25.64 6.33 -6.22
N LYS A 18 -25.98 6.71 -4.99
CA LYS A 18 -25.97 8.11 -4.53
C LYS A 18 -24.74 8.51 -3.75
N GLY A 19 -23.87 7.57 -3.41
CA GLY A 19 -22.66 7.82 -2.65
C GLY A 19 -22.89 8.03 -1.15
N GLU A 20 -23.98 7.55 -0.61
CA GLU A 20 -24.33 7.72 0.81
C GLU A 20 -23.49 6.87 1.75
N ARG A 21 -22.84 5.80 1.22
CA ARG A 21 -22.06 4.83 2.00
C ARG A 21 -20.58 4.82 1.64
N ILE A 22 -20.08 5.88 1.01
CA ILE A 22 -18.67 5.93 0.58
C ILE A 22 -17.71 5.88 1.77
N GLU A 23 -18.03 6.59 2.84
CA GLU A 23 -17.21 6.60 4.06
C GLU A 23 -17.14 5.19 4.68
N GLU A 24 -18.27 4.50 4.78
CA GLU A 24 -18.31 3.12 5.25
C GLU A 24 -17.53 2.18 4.32
N ALA A 25 -17.61 2.41 3.00
CA ALA A 25 -16.84 1.65 2.02
C ALA A 25 -15.33 1.81 2.25
N CYS A 26 -14.85 3.03 2.50
CA CYS A 26 -13.45 3.30 2.81
C CYS A 26 -12.99 2.54 4.07
N GLU A 27 -13.82 2.53 5.10
CA GLU A 27 -13.56 1.79 6.34
C GLU A 27 -13.42 0.28 6.11
N VAL A 28 -14.35 -0.29 5.36
CA VAL A 28 -14.37 -1.73 5.08
C VAL A 28 -13.19 -2.14 4.18
N MET A 29 -12.84 -1.32 3.22
CA MET A 29 -11.77 -1.61 2.26
C MET A 29 -10.37 -1.57 2.88
N LYS A 30 -10.20 -0.94 4.03
CA LYS A 30 -8.90 -0.84 4.71
C LYS A 30 -7.82 -0.27 3.78
N MET A 31 -8.07 0.94 3.26
CA MET A 31 -7.25 1.57 2.21
C MET A 31 -6.04 2.35 2.74
N THR A 32 -5.96 2.62 4.04
CA THR A 32 -4.88 3.44 4.58
C THR A 32 -3.52 2.76 4.48
N ALA A 33 -2.45 3.55 4.48
CA ALA A 33 -1.09 3.01 4.47
C ALA A 33 -0.84 2.10 5.68
N GLU A 34 -1.37 2.48 6.84
CA GLU A 34 -1.25 1.71 8.07
C GLU A 34 -1.93 0.35 7.95
N ASP A 35 -3.14 0.31 7.39
CA ASP A 35 -3.86 -0.94 7.17
C ASP A 35 -3.11 -1.85 6.19
N LEU A 36 -2.63 -1.29 5.09
CA LEU A 36 -1.89 -2.04 4.07
C LEU A 36 -0.56 -2.57 4.60
N TYR A 37 0.11 -1.80 5.45
CA TYR A 37 1.33 -2.23 6.11
C TYR A 37 1.04 -3.37 7.10
N HIS A 38 -0.01 -3.24 7.89
CA HIS A 38 -0.44 -4.26 8.84
C HIS A 38 -0.75 -5.60 8.16
N TYR A 39 -1.38 -5.56 6.99
CA TYR A 39 -1.68 -6.76 6.22
C TYR A 39 -0.49 -7.28 5.37
N GLY A 40 0.65 -6.61 5.41
CA GLY A 40 1.83 -7.05 4.67
C GLY A 40 1.75 -6.83 3.16
N ILE A 41 0.87 -5.93 2.71
CA ILE A 41 0.71 -5.61 1.29
C ILE A 41 1.79 -4.65 0.83
N ILE A 42 2.17 -3.70 1.68
CA ILE A 42 3.26 -2.76 1.43
C ILE A 42 4.40 -2.97 2.43
N ASP A 43 5.60 -2.53 2.08
CA ASP A 43 6.81 -2.75 2.86
C ASP A 43 7.18 -1.57 3.73
N GLU A 44 6.86 -0.35 3.31
CA GLU A 44 7.27 0.88 3.95
C GLU A 44 6.19 1.95 3.87
N ILE A 45 6.12 2.77 4.90
CA ILE A 45 5.27 3.96 4.92
C ILE A 45 6.20 5.18 4.90
N ILE A 46 6.07 6.02 3.87
CA ILE A 46 6.79 7.29 3.77
C ILE A 46 5.83 8.38 4.21
N LYS A 47 6.10 8.97 5.37
CA LYS A 47 5.22 10.00 5.92
C LYS A 47 5.32 11.30 5.15
N GLU A 48 4.18 11.90 4.86
CA GLU A 48 4.13 13.25 4.31
C GLU A 48 4.38 14.28 5.42
N PRO A 49 5.03 15.43 5.08
CA PRO A 49 5.16 16.52 6.03
C PRO A 49 3.80 17.15 6.34
N LEU A 50 3.73 17.89 7.43
CA LEU A 50 2.54 18.63 7.78
C LEU A 50 2.13 19.56 6.63
N GLY A 51 0.86 19.46 6.18
CA GLY A 51 0.37 20.19 5.03
C GLY A 51 0.52 19.46 3.69
N GLY A 52 1.08 18.23 3.69
CA GLY A 52 1.19 17.41 2.50
C GLY A 52 2.40 17.69 1.62
N MET A 53 2.44 17.00 0.50
CA MET A 53 3.56 17.06 -0.45
C MET A 53 3.78 18.46 -1.04
N THR A 54 2.72 19.21 -1.27
CA THR A 54 2.80 20.55 -1.87
C THR A 54 3.45 21.58 -0.96
N THR A 55 3.40 21.38 0.35
CA THR A 55 3.98 22.30 1.33
C THR A 55 5.50 22.15 1.41
N ASN A 56 6.02 20.94 1.33
CA ASN A 56 7.46 20.68 1.40
C ASN A 56 7.86 19.54 0.45
N PRO A 57 7.84 19.81 -0.87
CA PRO A 57 8.15 18.76 -1.85
C PRO A 57 9.60 18.26 -1.74
N VAL A 58 10.56 19.13 -1.40
CA VAL A 58 11.96 18.73 -1.24
C VAL A 58 12.14 17.73 -0.11
N GLY A 59 11.46 17.93 1.02
CA GLY A 59 11.49 17.00 2.15
C GLY A 59 10.88 15.64 1.78
N VAL A 60 9.78 15.63 1.02
CA VAL A 60 9.15 14.40 0.53
C VAL A 60 10.09 13.66 -0.40
N TYR A 61 10.69 14.32 -1.37
CA TYR A 61 11.64 13.71 -2.30
C TYR A 61 12.85 13.11 -1.59
N ARG A 62 13.35 13.79 -0.55
CA ARG A 62 14.45 13.30 0.27
C ARG A 62 14.07 12.00 0.99
N ASN A 63 12.88 11.92 1.55
CA ASN A 63 12.38 10.74 2.25
C ASN A 63 12.17 9.57 1.29
N ILE A 64 11.60 9.82 0.12
CA ILE A 64 11.43 8.81 -0.93
C ILE A 64 12.79 8.29 -1.38
N ARG A 65 13.74 9.19 -1.64
CA ARG A 65 15.09 8.83 -2.07
C ARG A 65 15.80 7.95 -1.04
N LYS A 66 15.66 8.28 0.24
CA LYS A 66 16.23 7.51 1.34
C LYS A 66 15.70 6.07 1.35
N VAL A 67 14.38 5.91 1.26
CA VAL A 67 13.74 4.58 1.27
C VAL A 67 14.16 3.78 0.04
N ILE A 68 14.15 4.37 -1.15
CA ILE A 68 14.59 3.70 -2.37
C ILE A 68 16.05 3.24 -2.24
N ARG A 69 16.93 4.11 -1.73
CA ARG A 69 18.35 3.77 -1.53
C ARG A 69 18.53 2.62 -0.55
N GLU A 70 17.82 2.64 0.57
CA GLU A 70 17.84 1.56 1.57
C GLU A 70 17.40 0.23 0.97
N GLN A 71 16.32 0.24 0.17
CA GLN A 71 15.84 -0.97 -0.50
C GLN A 71 16.82 -1.47 -1.56
N LEU A 72 17.43 -0.59 -2.33
CA LEU A 72 18.43 -0.96 -3.32
C LEU A 72 19.68 -1.56 -2.65
N ASP A 73 20.11 -1.05 -1.50
CA ASP A 73 21.23 -1.60 -0.75
C ASP A 73 20.98 -3.05 -0.31
N ILE A 74 19.72 -3.42 -0.10
CA ILE A 74 19.32 -4.79 0.22
C ILE A 74 19.24 -5.66 -1.04
N LEU A 75 18.67 -5.13 -2.13
CA LEU A 75 18.31 -5.91 -3.32
C LEU A 75 19.49 -6.11 -4.28
N VAL A 76 20.32 -5.08 -4.47
CA VAL A 76 21.42 -5.11 -5.45
C VAL A 76 22.43 -6.23 -5.15
N PRO A 77 22.85 -6.50 -3.88
CA PRO A 77 23.78 -7.59 -3.58
C PRO A 77 23.19 -8.99 -3.75
N MET A 78 21.88 -9.13 -3.88
CA MET A 78 21.23 -10.43 -4.00
C MET A 78 21.47 -11.04 -5.38
N ASP A 79 21.70 -12.35 -5.43
CA ASP A 79 21.72 -13.07 -6.70
C ASP A 79 20.32 -13.16 -7.31
N VAL A 80 20.25 -13.35 -8.62
CA VAL A 80 19.01 -13.35 -9.39
C VAL A 80 18.04 -14.41 -8.89
N ASN A 81 18.52 -15.62 -8.59
CA ASN A 81 17.68 -16.70 -8.12
C ASN A 81 17.03 -16.39 -6.77
N THR A 82 17.75 -15.77 -5.85
CA THR A 82 17.23 -15.32 -4.55
C THR A 82 16.18 -14.23 -4.73
N LEU A 83 16.42 -13.25 -5.62
CA LEU A 83 15.46 -12.19 -5.92
C LEU A 83 14.15 -12.77 -6.43
N ILE A 84 14.21 -13.67 -7.42
CA ILE A 84 13.03 -14.29 -8.02
C ILE A 84 12.26 -15.11 -6.99
N ARG A 85 12.97 -15.90 -6.17
CA ARG A 85 12.34 -16.70 -5.11
C ARG A 85 11.64 -15.84 -4.07
N LYS A 86 12.28 -14.78 -3.62
CA LYS A 86 11.67 -13.85 -2.64
C LYS A 86 10.45 -13.15 -3.21
N ARG A 87 10.52 -12.73 -4.47
CA ARG A 87 9.37 -12.13 -5.16
C ARG A 87 8.22 -13.11 -5.27
N TYR A 88 8.49 -14.34 -5.68
CA TYR A 88 7.48 -15.39 -5.76
C TYR A 88 6.82 -15.65 -4.41
N ASN A 89 7.62 -15.82 -3.37
CA ASN A 89 7.11 -16.06 -2.02
C ASN A 89 6.28 -14.90 -1.50
N ARG A 90 6.66 -13.66 -1.80
CA ARG A 90 5.90 -12.47 -1.44
C ARG A 90 4.49 -12.52 -2.01
N TYR A 91 4.37 -12.77 -3.30
CA TYR A 91 3.06 -12.85 -3.95
C TYR A 91 2.24 -14.05 -3.50
N ARG A 92 2.88 -15.16 -3.19
CA ARG A 92 2.21 -16.34 -2.63
C ARG A 92 1.63 -16.08 -1.24
N LYS A 93 2.30 -15.27 -0.45
CA LYS A 93 1.83 -14.93 0.90
C LYS A 93 0.77 -13.83 0.91
N THR A 94 0.72 -13.00 -0.13
CA THR A 94 -0.27 -11.93 -0.24
C THR A 94 -1.67 -12.57 -0.34
N GLY A 95 -2.54 -12.16 0.58
CA GLY A 95 -3.88 -12.73 0.64
C GLY A 95 -3.96 -14.11 1.31
N ASP A 96 -2.88 -14.57 1.93
CA ASP A 96 -2.89 -15.80 2.72
C ASP A 96 -3.74 -15.59 3.97
N TRP A 97 -4.94 -16.12 3.91
CA TRP A 97 -5.95 -15.95 4.94
C TRP A 97 -5.78 -17.04 5.98
N LYS A 98 -5.23 -16.68 7.11
CA LYS A 98 -5.28 -17.54 8.27
C LYS A 98 -6.49 -17.18 9.12
N ASN A 99 -7.33 -18.16 9.39
CA ASN A 99 -8.44 -18.05 10.31
C ASN A 99 -7.96 -17.57 11.68
N GLY A 100 -8.34 -16.40 12.01
CA GLY A 100 -7.93 -15.80 13.30
C GLY A 100 -7.94 -14.35 13.20
#